data_2ed0e07c482f063d946dc0c638e171d1
#
_entry.id   2ed0e07c482f063d946dc0c638e171d1
#
_cell.length_a   1.000
_cell.length_b   1.000
_cell.length_c   1.000
_cell.angle_alpha   90.00
_cell.angle_beta   90.00
_cell.angle_gamma   90.00
#
_symmetry.space_group_name_H-M   'P 1'
#
loop_
_entity.id
_entity.type
_entity.pdbx_description
1 polymer ?
#
loop_
_entity_poly.entity_id
_entity_poly.type
_entity_poly.pdbx_seq_one_letter_code
_entity_poly.pdbx_strand_id
1 'polypeptide(L)'
;MFASAWAGYCRRILAQFGGPMAGRWAAAAVLAGALGAAAGVTAAERTEKEAAELVRAGLAAEVAGNRDERERALSKAVELAPDYAPARWNRGFVERDGKWANFAEPDAPPGEAAALEQYRRLRGTYADRADAQLELADWCHRRELKDQEHVHLSRSLELNPNQPAVRLRLGMVFSDGVWLTREEARQARERGRQAVSDLRHWAPRCEKMRSAAARLTGRQREAALEQIHSLRDPAAITALETIVAPSSDDAGLAVVEALAEMNRPEADIALARLASFSRSEDVADAAKARLKKRPLYHFVPAMLGSLVAPTGEQTTIVYGGGYGRLLFRQTFMHERVDRKQLAVFDDAYEFYRFVRPRHGGLLPQEQLIASELGSATAAGRSRIINAENRKFERTNERICETLSDVTGQTLKADPREWWKWWNDFTETVVLGEKPLDVLYAEENVAFLSPQPFHCACLVAGTPIWTDRGAVAVEKMQVGDRVLAQDPDTGELTYKLVLRTTIREHSGTITVGLPGGKQLIASGGHPFWVAGPGWVNARHLKAGMLLHGVDGATEIESVEIDDEANQTVFNLVVEDFHDYFAGDGHLLLHDITPRGLTRGPLPGLEADPLRTAKSAVR
;
A
#
# COMPACT_ATOMS: atom_id res chain seq x y z
N MET A 1 -10.62 17.67 39.99
CA MET A 1 -9.32 17.85 39.32
C MET A 1 -8.97 16.69 38.35
N PHE A 2 -9.39 15.47 38.61
CA PHE A 2 -9.10 14.32 37.74
C PHE A 2 -9.83 14.34 36.37
N ALA A 3 -11.04 14.86 36.30
CA ALA A 3 -11.81 14.90 35.05
C ALA A 3 -11.22 15.84 33.98
N SER A 4 -10.56 16.92 34.38
CA SER A 4 -9.96 17.89 33.44
C SER A 4 -8.62 17.41 32.86
N ALA A 5 -7.83 16.68 33.64
CA ALA A 5 -6.58 16.06 33.19
C ALA A 5 -6.89 14.90 32.23
N TRP A 6 -7.95 14.16 32.47
CA TRP A 6 -8.39 13.03 31.64
C TRP A 6 -8.99 13.50 30.30
N ALA A 7 -9.80 14.55 30.29
CA ALA A 7 -10.29 15.16 29.06
C ALA A 7 -9.16 15.75 28.19
N GLY A 8 -8.10 16.24 28.80
CA GLY A 8 -6.88 16.69 28.09
C GLY A 8 -6.06 15.53 27.51
N TYR A 9 -6.00 14.42 28.21
CA TYR A 9 -5.30 13.20 27.80
C TYR A 9 -6.07 12.48 26.69
N CYS A 10 -7.38 12.31 26.83
CA CYS A 10 -8.23 11.77 25.77
C CYS A 10 -8.25 12.66 24.51
N ARG A 11 -8.20 13.99 24.65
CA ARG A 11 -8.05 14.88 23.49
C ARG A 11 -6.70 14.74 22.80
N ARG A 12 -5.62 14.43 23.50
CA ARG A 12 -4.32 14.14 22.88
C ARG A 12 -4.32 12.79 22.17
N ILE A 13 -4.97 11.76 22.75
CA ILE A 13 -5.12 10.46 22.11
C ILE A 13 -6.04 10.58 20.89
N LEU A 14 -7.18 11.27 21.02
CA LEU A 14 -8.09 11.51 19.90
C LEU A 14 -7.49 12.41 18.82
N ALA A 15 -6.58 13.33 19.17
CA ALA A 15 -5.81 14.08 18.19
C ALA A 15 -4.75 13.22 17.46
N GLN A 16 -4.26 12.15 18.10
CA GLN A 16 -3.41 11.15 17.44
C GLN A 16 -4.23 10.17 16.58
N PHE A 17 -5.48 9.87 16.96
CA PHE A 17 -6.40 9.04 16.18
C PHE A 17 -7.16 9.81 15.10
N GLY A 18 -7.27 11.14 15.22
CA GLY A 18 -7.86 12.01 14.23
C GLY A 18 -6.86 12.38 13.13
N GLY A 19 -6.98 11.78 11.95
CA GLY A 19 -6.33 12.32 10.76
C GLY A 19 -6.80 13.75 10.48
N PRO A 20 -6.02 14.59 9.78
CA PRO A 20 -6.35 15.99 9.58
C PRO A 20 -7.48 16.13 8.56
N MET A 21 -8.69 16.16 9.05
CA MET A 21 -9.83 16.71 8.33
C MET A 21 -10.35 17.92 9.13
N ALA A 22 -9.83 19.06 8.83
CA ALA A 22 -10.29 20.41 9.07
C ALA A 22 -9.12 21.30 9.49
N GLY A 23 -8.68 22.09 8.53
CA GLY A 23 -7.60 23.05 8.70
C GLY A 23 -7.86 24.07 9.78
N ARG A 24 -6.86 24.19 10.66
CA ARG A 24 -6.51 25.46 11.29
C ARG A 24 -5.00 25.59 11.25
N TRP A 25 -4.53 26.20 10.17
CA TRP A 25 -3.15 26.65 10.06
C TRP A 25 -3.00 27.91 10.89
N ALA A 26 -2.26 27.84 11.97
CA ALA A 26 -1.74 29.03 12.65
C ALA A 26 -0.58 29.58 11.81
N ALA A 27 -0.77 30.76 11.27
CA ALA A 27 0.26 31.53 10.59
C ALA A 27 1.31 31.99 11.62
N ALA A 28 2.53 31.50 11.50
CA ALA A 28 3.71 32.14 12.07
C ALA A 28 4.46 32.82 10.94
N ALA A 29 4.42 34.15 10.95
CA ALA A 29 5.16 35.01 10.03
C ALA A 29 6.66 34.94 10.33
N VAL A 30 7.46 34.69 9.28
CA VAL A 30 8.85 35.14 9.23
C VAL A 30 9.03 35.97 7.99
N LEU A 31 9.06 37.28 8.20
CA LEU A 31 9.53 38.26 7.25
C LEU A 31 11.06 38.37 7.42
N ALA A 32 11.83 37.99 6.41
CA ALA A 32 13.15 38.57 6.19
C ALA A 32 13.65 38.29 4.76
N GLY A 33 13.84 39.33 3.99
CA GLY A 33 14.94 39.49 3.08
C GLY A 33 14.83 38.91 1.68
N ALA A 34 14.15 39.63 0.79
CA ALA A 34 14.37 39.47 -0.64
C ALA A 34 14.88 40.80 -1.21
N LEU A 35 16.18 40.89 -1.41
CA LEU A 35 16.78 41.87 -2.31
C LEU A 35 17.76 41.13 -3.23
N GLY A 36 17.37 41.07 -4.50
CA GLY A 36 18.23 41.23 -5.65
C GLY A 36 19.24 40.18 -6.00
N ALA A 37 18.92 39.40 -7.02
CA ALA A 37 19.85 39.14 -8.13
C ALA A 37 19.03 38.62 -9.32
N ALA A 38 18.78 39.43 -10.31
CA ALA A 38 18.48 38.95 -11.64
C ALA A 38 19.78 38.34 -12.20
N ALA A 39 20.05 37.06 -11.83
CA ALA A 39 21.11 36.29 -12.44
C ALA A 39 20.63 35.94 -13.85
N GLY A 40 21.32 36.50 -14.88
CA GLY A 40 21.12 36.10 -16.26
C GLY A 40 21.32 34.60 -16.39
N VAL A 41 20.35 33.92 -17.03
CA VAL A 41 20.41 32.48 -17.31
C VAL A 41 21.74 32.17 -17.99
N THR A 42 22.54 31.29 -17.42
CA THR A 42 23.86 30.91 -18.00
C THR A 42 23.66 30.19 -19.33
N ALA A 43 24.72 30.16 -20.17
CA ALA A 43 24.65 29.43 -21.44
C ALA A 43 24.31 27.94 -21.24
N ALA A 44 24.83 27.32 -20.18
CA ALA A 44 24.54 25.92 -19.80
C ALA A 44 23.06 25.72 -19.45
N GLU A 45 22.46 26.61 -18.64
CA GLU A 45 21.04 26.54 -18.29
C GLU A 45 20.10 26.70 -19.50
N ARG A 46 20.52 27.51 -20.50
CA ARG A 46 19.79 27.64 -21.78
C ARG A 46 19.83 26.34 -22.57
N THR A 47 21.02 25.73 -22.67
CA THR A 47 21.24 24.46 -23.38
C THR A 47 20.43 23.32 -22.75
N GLU A 48 20.42 23.22 -21.42
CA GLU A 48 19.62 22.23 -20.73
C GLU A 48 18.10 22.46 -20.90
N LYS A 49 17.66 23.71 -20.92
CA LYS A 49 16.27 24.05 -21.18
C LYS A 49 15.83 23.64 -22.59
N GLU A 50 16.66 23.91 -23.59
CA GLU A 50 16.40 23.48 -24.97
C GLU A 50 16.43 21.95 -25.10
N ALA A 51 17.34 21.26 -24.43
CA ALA A 51 17.38 19.81 -24.38
C ALA A 51 16.11 19.23 -23.71
N ALA A 52 15.63 19.87 -22.63
CA ALA A 52 14.38 19.48 -21.97
C ALA A 52 13.15 19.66 -22.88
N GLU A 53 13.13 20.69 -23.73
CA GLU A 53 12.07 20.89 -24.72
C GLU A 53 12.09 19.80 -25.80
N LEU A 54 13.28 19.43 -26.28
CA LEU A 54 13.47 18.33 -27.23
C LEU A 54 13.06 16.97 -26.63
N VAL A 55 13.41 16.71 -25.38
CA VAL A 55 12.94 15.48 -24.70
C VAL A 55 11.41 15.45 -24.61
N ARG A 56 10.79 16.56 -24.24
CA ARG A 56 9.31 16.66 -24.21
C ARG A 56 8.70 16.43 -25.60
N ALA A 57 9.29 16.99 -26.64
CA ALA A 57 8.83 16.76 -28.02
C ALA A 57 9.00 15.30 -28.44
N GLY A 58 10.11 14.67 -28.06
CA GLY A 58 10.34 13.24 -28.32
C GLY A 58 9.31 12.35 -27.60
N LEU A 59 9.01 12.61 -26.33
CA LEU A 59 7.98 11.87 -25.58
C LEU A 59 6.56 12.14 -26.13
N ALA A 60 6.27 13.35 -26.58
CA ALA A 60 5.01 13.66 -27.24
C ALA A 60 4.86 12.90 -28.58
N ALA A 61 5.96 12.78 -29.34
CA ALA A 61 6.00 11.99 -30.56
C ALA A 61 5.79 10.49 -30.28
N GLU A 62 6.32 9.98 -29.15
CA GLU A 62 6.07 8.61 -28.70
C GLU A 62 4.57 8.37 -28.43
N VAL A 63 3.92 9.28 -27.69
CA VAL A 63 2.47 9.21 -27.45
C VAL A 63 1.67 9.25 -28.76
N ALA A 64 2.16 9.98 -29.77
CA ALA A 64 1.55 10.03 -31.10
C ALA A 64 1.89 8.84 -31.99
N GLY A 65 2.70 7.88 -31.51
CA GLY A 65 3.16 6.72 -32.28
C GLY A 65 4.20 7.03 -33.37
N ASN A 66 4.82 8.23 -33.33
CA ASN A 66 5.81 8.66 -34.31
C ASN A 66 7.24 8.37 -33.83
N ARG A 67 7.71 7.15 -34.09
CA ARG A 67 9.00 6.64 -33.66
C ARG A 67 10.19 7.45 -34.22
N ASP A 68 10.12 7.83 -35.49
CA ASP A 68 11.23 8.52 -36.16
C ASP A 68 11.42 9.95 -35.62
N GLU A 69 10.34 10.62 -35.29
CA GLU A 69 10.38 11.95 -34.70
C GLU A 69 10.89 11.90 -33.26
N ARG A 70 10.45 10.88 -32.48
CA ARG A 70 10.99 10.60 -31.15
C ARG A 70 12.51 10.45 -31.17
N GLU A 71 13.02 9.57 -32.04
CA GLU A 71 14.45 9.28 -32.10
C GLU A 71 15.26 10.51 -32.53
N ARG A 72 14.77 11.27 -33.50
CA ARG A 72 15.41 12.54 -33.93
C ARG A 72 15.45 13.57 -32.81
N ALA A 73 14.36 13.75 -32.09
CA ALA A 73 14.28 14.73 -31.01
C ALA A 73 15.20 14.35 -29.84
N LEU A 74 15.20 13.07 -29.42
CA LEU A 74 16.05 12.59 -28.34
C LEU A 74 17.53 12.58 -28.71
N SER A 75 17.88 12.22 -29.95
CA SER A 75 19.27 12.31 -30.45
C SER A 75 19.77 13.74 -30.40
N LYS A 76 18.99 14.69 -30.91
CA LYS A 76 19.33 16.11 -30.89
C LYS A 76 19.44 16.65 -29.45
N ALA A 77 18.63 16.18 -28.52
CA ALA A 77 18.73 16.55 -27.10
C ALA A 77 20.09 16.09 -26.50
N VAL A 78 20.54 14.88 -26.82
CA VAL A 78 21.84 14.34 -26.36
C VAL A 78 23.00 15.07 -27.03
N GLU A 79 22.91 15.42 -28.32
CA GLU A 79 23.91 16.21 -29.01
C GLU A 79 24.06 17.61 -28.41
N LEU A 80 22.94 18.24 -28.07
CA LEU A 80 22.90 19.58 -27.49
C LEU A 80 23.42 19.60 -26.05
N ALA A 81 23.03 18.64 -25.24
CA ALA A 81 23.41 18.51 -23.83
C ALA A 81 23.79 17.05 -23.52
N PRO A 82 25.06 16.65 -23.75
CA PRO A 82 25.50 15.25 -23.63
C PRO A 82 25.31 14.63 -22.24
N ASP A 83 25.37 15.44 -21.20
CA ASP A 83 25.21 15.00 -19.80
C ASP A 83 23.80 15.22 -19.24
N TYR A 84 22.86 15.65 -20.07
CA TYR A 84 21.48 15.83 -19.66
C TYR A 84 20.80 14.47 -19.47
N ALA A 85 20.69 14.06 -18.21
CA ALA A 85 20.24 12.73 -17.80
C ALA A 85 18.90 12.29 -18.43
N PRO A 86 17.83 13.12 -18.50
CA PRO A 86 16.57 12.71 -19.13
C PRO A 86 16.70 12.33 -20.60
N ALA A 87 17.58 12.98 -21.36
CA ALA A 87 17.82 12.63 -22.76
C ALA A 87 18.56 11.29 -22.88
N ARG A 88 19.54 11.05 -22.01
CA ARG A 88 20.27 9.78 -21.93
C ARG A 88 19.38 8.62 -21.53
N TRP A 89 18.58 8.76 -20.47
CA TRP A 89 17.67 7.72 -20.00
C TRP A 89 16.68 7.27 -21.09
N ASN A 90 16.07 8.24 -21.77
CA ASN A 90 15.10 7.95 -22.84
C ASN A 90 15.73 7.31 -24.09
N ARG A 91 17.05 7.20 -24.14
CA ARG A 91 17.82 6.47 -25.16
C ARG A 91 18.48 5.19 -24.63
N GLY A 92 18.12 4.76 -23.42
CA GLY A 92 18.62 3.53 -22.81
C GLY A 92 20.06 3.63 -22.26
N PHE A 93 20.49 4.82 -21.87
CA PHE A 93 21.76 4.97 -21.16
C PHE A 93 21.52 5.09 -19.67
N VAL A 94 22.36 4.44 -18.88
CA VAL A 94 22.41 4.51 -17.42
C VAL A 94 23.75 5.09 -16.98
N GLU A 95 23.76 5.87 -15.93
CA GLU A 95 24.99 6.40 -15.35
C GLU A 95 25.60 5.37 -14.40
N ARG A 96 26.87 4.99 -14.63
CA ARG A 96 27.65 4.08 -13.82
C ARG A 96 28.99 4.74 -13.52
N ASP A 97 29.32 4.92 -12.27
CA ASP A 97 30.58 5.55 -11.82
C ASP A 97 30.90 6.88 -12.53
N GLY A 98 29.88 7.72 -12.73
CA GLY A 98 29.99 9.01 -13.40
C GLY A 98 30.16 8.91 -14.93
N LYS A 99 29.90 7.76 -15.55
CA LYS A 99 29.94 7.56 -17.00
C LYS A 99 28.62 7.01 -17.53
N TRP A 100 28.24 7.47 -18.69
CA TRP A 100 27.07 6.95 -19.40
C TRP A 100 27.42 5.66 -20.13
N ALA A 101 26.74 4.56 -19.81
CA ALA A 101 26.84 3.26 -20.45
C ALA A 101 25.48 2.82 -21.01
N ASN A 102 25.50 2.06 -22.11
CA ASN A 102 24.26 1.46 -22.61
C ASN A 102 23.79 0.36 -21.63
N PHE A 103 22.50 0.30 -21.33
CA PHE A 103 21.94 -0.69 -20.42
C PHE A 103 22.25 -2.15 -20.82
N ALA A 104 22.38 -2.41 -22.13
CA ALA A 104 22.70 -3.74 -22.67
C ALA A 104 24.19 -4.13 -22.52
N GLU A 105 25.06 -3.19 -22.12
CA GLU A 105 26.48 -3.50 -21.88
C GLU A 105 26.63 -4.12 -20.48
N PRO A 106 27.07 -5.38 -20.38
CA PRO A 106 27.28 -6.01 -19.08
C PRO A 106 28.46 -5.37 -18.36
N ASP A 107 28.25 -4.98 -17.11
CA ASP A 107 29.29 -4.42 -16.27
C ASP A 107 29.33 -5.17 -14.93
N ALA A 108 30.43 -5.85 -14.69
CA ALA A 108 30.78 -6.32 -13.36
C ALA A 108 32.20 -5.84 -13.05
N PRO A 109 32.37 -4.82 -12.18
CA PRO A 109 33.71 -4.43 -11.75
C PRO A 109 34.42 -5.59 -11.07
N PRO A 110 35.72 -5.85 -11.39
CA PRO A 110 36.46 -7.02 -10.93
C PRO A 110 36.61 -7.16 -9.40
N GLY A 111 36.46 -6.06 -8.65
CA GLY A 111 36.57 -6.07 -7.18
C GLY A 111 35.28 -6.50 -6.45
N GLU A 112 34.13 -6.27 -7.05
CA GLU A 112 32.83 -6.59 -6.47
C GLU A 112 32.49 -8.09 -6.56
N ALA A 113 33.03 -8.77 -7.56
CA ALA A 113 32.76 -10.20 -7.80
C ALA A 113 33.17 -11.10 -6.63
N ALA A 114 34.30 -10.85 -5.96
CA ALA A 114 34.78 -11.66 -4.85
C ALA A 114 33.93 -11.47 -3.57
N ALA A 115 33.53 -10.22 -3.30
CA ALA A 115 32.67 -9.92 -2.17
C ALA A 115 31.25 -10.48 -2.38
N LEU A 116 30.72 -10.39 -3.60
CA LEU A 116 29.43 -10.98 -3.98
C LEU A 116 29.44 -12.51 -3.90
N GLU A 117 30.55 -13.15 -4.28
CA GLU A 117 30.69 -14.60 -4.13
C GLU A 117 30.68 -15.02 -2.65
N GLN A 118 31.39 -14.29 -1.77
CA GLN A 118 31.34 -14.51 -0.34
C GLN A 118 29.93 -14.27 0.21
N TYR A 119 29.26 -13.21 -0.23
CA TYR A 119 27.88 -12.92 0.13
C TYR A 119 26.95 -14.09 -0.22
N ARG A 120 27.01 -14.59 -1.46
CA ARG A 120 26.19 -15.73 -1.91
C ARG A 120 26.35 -16.98 -1.06
N ARG A 121 27.58 -17.25 -0.57
CA ARG A 121 27.86 -18.36 0.35
C ARG A 121 27.32 -18.10 1.76
N LEU A 122 27.39 -16.85 2.22
CA LEU A 122 27.07 -16.48 3.59
C LEU A 122 25.58 -16.27 3.82
N ARG A 123 24.87 -15.68 2.85
CA ARG A 123 23.45 -15.31 3.01
C ARG A 123 22.56 -16.45 3.48
N GLY A 124 22.84 -17.68 3.04
CA GLY A 124 22.10 -18.88 3.44
C GLY A 124 22.38 -19.39 4.85
N THR A 125 23.38 -18.85 5.55
CA THR A 125 23.68 -19.21 6.94
C THR A 125 22.97 -18.31 7.96
N TYR A 126 22.39 -17.21 7.51
CA TYR A 126 21.64 -16.29 8.37
C TYR A 126 20.17 -16.67 8.43
N ALA A 127 19.63 -16.72 9.64
CA ALA A 127 18.21 -16.99 9.83
C ALA A 127 17.34 -15.84 9.31
N ASP A 128 16.11 -16.17 8.90
CA ASP A 128 15.11 -15.15 8.48
C ASP A 128 14.45 -14.50 9.70
N ARG A 129 15.27 -13.84 10.52
CA ARG A 129 14.88 -13.04 11.70
C ARG A 129 15.47 -11.65 11.57
N ALA A 130 14.76 -10.66 12.12
CA ALA A 130 15.13 -9.26 11.99
C ALA A 130 16.55 -8.93 12.42
N ASP A 131 17.00 -9.50 13.53
CA ASP A 131 18.36 -9.36 14.08
C ASP A 131 19.41 -9.97 13.14
N ALA A 132 19.17 -11.19 12.65
CA ALA A 132 20.09 -11.86 11.75
C ALA A 132 20.20 -11.16 10.39
N GLN A 133 19.08 -10.64 9.86
CA GLN A 133 19.11 -9.84 8.64
C GLN A 133 19.88 -8.52 8.84
N LEU A 134 19.77 -7.91 10.02
CA LEU A 134 20.53 -6.71 10.35
C LEU A 134 22.04 -7.01 10.44
N GLU A 135 22.44 -8.13 11.05
CA GLU A 135 23.84 -8.57 11.08
C GLU A 135 24.40 -8.79 9.67
N LEU A 136 23.61 -9.39 8.79
CA LEU A 136 24.01 -9.58 7.39
C LEU A 136 24.10 -8.26 6.62
N ALA A 137 23.20 -7.31 6.89
CA ALA A 137 23.31 -5.95 6.38
C ALA A 137 24.59 -5.26 6.84
N ASP A 138 24.98 -5.45 8.11
CA ASP A 138 26.26 -4.93 8.66
C ASP A 138 27.48 -5.57 8.00
N TRP A 139 27.39 -6.86 7.68
CA TRP A 139 28.43 -7.55 6.95
C TRP A 139 28.57 -7.00 5.52
N CYS A 140 27.44 -6.74 4.82
CA CYS A 140 27.41 -6.12 3.49
C CYS A 140 27.97 -4.69 3.54
N HIS A 141 27.57 -3.90 4.53
CA HIS A 141 28.05 -2.53 4.74
C HIS A 141 29.58 -2.45 4.81
N ARG A 142 30.21 -3.32 5.61
CA ARG A 142 31.68 -3.37 5.76
C ARG A 142 32.42 -3.76 4.47
N ARG A 143 31.69 -4.25 3.46
CA ARG A 143 32.24 -4.66 2.14
C ARG A 143 31.76 -3.79 1.00
N GLU A 144 31.11 -2.68 1.33
CA GLU A 144 30.57 -1.71 0.37
C GLU A 144 29.53 -2.30 -0.60
N LEU A 145 28.93 -3.43 -0.26
CA LEU A 145 27.83 -4.08 -0.99
C LEU A 145 26.51 -3.36 -0.65
N LYS A 146 26.32 -2.16 -1.19
CA LYS A 146 25.21 -1.25 -0.83
C LYS A 146 23.84 -1.82 -1.17
N ASP A 147 23.71 -2.49 -2.31
CA ASP A 147 22.44 -3.06 -2.75
C ASP A 147 22.01 -4.21 -1.84
N GLN A 148 22.96 -5.11 -1.50
CA GLN A 148 22.71 -6.21 -0.58
C GLN A 148 22.45 -5.71 0.85
N GLU A 149 23.18 -4.69 1.31
CA GLU A 149 22.88 -4.00 2.57
C GLU A 149 21.44 -3.49 2.58
N HIS A 150 21.02 -2.79 1.53
CA HIS A 150 19.68 -2.23 1.40
C HIS A 150 18.59 -3.33 1.47
N VAL A 151 18.77 -4.44 0.75
CA VAL A 151 17.86 -5.58 0.77
C VAL A 151 17.69 -6.15 2.17
N HIS A 152 18.81 -6.40 2.89
CA HIS A 152 18.75 -6.99 4.23
C HIS A 152 18.24 -6.01 5.30
N LEU A 153 18.50 -4.71 5.18
CA LEU A 153 17.86 -3.69 6.01
C LEU A 153 16.34 -3.66 5.78
N SER A 154 15.91 -3.71 4.53
CA SER A 154 14.48 -3.76 4.16
C SER A 154 13.84 -5.02 4.71
N ARG A 155 14.50 -6.19 4.57
CA ARG A 155 14.01 -7.45 5.10
C ARG A 155 13.93 -7.45 6.64
N SER A 156 14.94 -6.90 7.32
CA SER A 156 14.90 -6.72 8.77
C SER A 156 13.70 -5.86 9.20
N LEU A 157 13.41 -4.80 8.45
CA LEU A 157 12.28 -3.91 8.71
C LEU A 157 10.92 -4.58 8.44
N GLU A 158 10.82 -5.46 7.44
CA GLU A 158 9.61 -6.26 7.20
C GLU A 158 9.34 -7.23 8.37
N LEU A 159 10.38 -7.89 8.87
CA LEU A 159 10.28 -8.85 9.97
C LEU A 159 10.02 -8.18 11.33
N ASN A 160 10.51 -6.96 11.51
CA ASN A 160 10.23 -6.14 12.67
C ASN A 160 10.06 -4.67 12.23
N PRO A 161 8.83 -4.23 11.98
CA PRO A 161 8.59 -2.86 11.50
C PRO A 161 8.89 -1.77 12.55
N ASN A 162 9.13 -2.11 13.82
CA ASN A 162 9.38 -1.15 14.89
C ASN A 162 10.88 -0.89 15.12
N GLN A 163 11.63 -0.62 14.05
CA GLN A 163 13.08 -0.37 14.08
C GLN A 163 13.43 1.03 13.53
N PRO A 164 13.37 2.09 14.34
CA PRO A 164 13.70 3.45 13.89
C PRO A 164 15.13 3.58 13.36
N ALA A 165 16.09 2.88 13.99
CA ALA A 165 17.50 2.92 13.58
C ALA A 165 17.70 2.35 12.16
N VAL A 166 17.01 1.27 11.81
CA VAL A 166 17.06 0.68 10.47
C VAL A 166 16.46 1.63 9.44
N ARG A 167 15.34 2.29 9.76
CA ARG A 167 14.74 3.30 8.88
C ARG A 167 15.67 4.48 8.63
N LEU A 168 16.34 4.98 9.65
CA LEU A 168 17.33 6.05 9.50
C LEU A 168 18.49 5.62 8.58
N ARG A 169 18.93 4.36 8.71
CA ARG A 169 19.99 3.79 7.88
C ARG A 169 19.56 3.59 6.43
N LEU A 170 18.29 3.27 6.19
CA LEU A 170 17.65 3.29 4.86
C LEU A 170 17.43 4.71 4.30
N GLY A 171 17.90 5.75 5.01
CA GLY A 171 17.75 7.14 4.60
C GLY A 171 16.36 7.73 4.82
N MET A 172 15.49 7.02 5.52
CA MET A 172 14.15 7.52 5.85
C MET A 172 14.19 8.60 6.93
N VAL A 173 13.21 9.49 6.88
CA VAL A 173 13.00 10.56 7.87
C VAL A 173 11.58 10.45 8.42
N PHE A 174 11.43 10.73 9.71
CA PHE A 174 10.11 10.78 10.34
C PHE A 174 9.52 12.18 10.21
N SER A 175 8.40 12.32 9.51
CA SER A 175 7.72 13.60 9.28
C SER A 175 6.22 13.43 9.41
N ASP A 176 5.58 14.31 10.18
CA ASP A 176 4.11 14.33 10.37
C ASP A 176 3.51 12.97 10.78
N GLY A 177 4.26 12.20 11.57
CA GLY A 177 3.84 10.91 12.08
C GLY A 177 4.07 9.73 11.12
N VAL A 178 4.71 9.94 9.97
CA VAL A 178 5.03 8.89 8.99
C VAL A 178 6.52 8.85 8.67
N TRP A 179 7.02 7.67 8.33
CA TRP A 179 8.37 7.50 7.81
C TRP A 179 8.35 7.65 6.28
N LEU A 180 9.17 8.54 5.78
CA LEU A 180 9.31 8.86 4.36
C LEU A 180 10.79 8.80 3.98
N THR A 181 11.08 8.53 2.72
CA THR A 181 12.41 8.81 2.19
C THR A 181 12.68 10.32 2.23
N ARG A 182 13.93 10.73 2.17
CA ARG A 182 14.29 12.16 2.14
C ARG A 182 13.67 12.88 0.96
N GLU A 183 13.59 12.19 -0.17
CA GLU A 183 13.02 12.72 -1.40
C GLU A 183 11.50 12.91 -1.28
N GLU A 184 10.78 11.89 -0.79
CA GLU A 184 9.34 11.98 -0.54
C GLU A 184 9.00 13.10 0.46
N ALA A 185 9.80 13.22 1.53
CA ALA A 185 9.62 14.28 2.52
C ALA A 185 9.88 15.68 1.91
N ARG A 186 10.88 15.82 1.03
CA ARG A 186 11.15 17.05 0.28
C ARG A 186 9.97 17.40 -0.61
N GLN A 187 9.54 16.45 -1.44
CA GLN A 187 8.42 16.63 -2.37
C GLN A 187 7.10 16.94 -1.65
N ALA A 188 6.83 16.28 -0.51
CA ALA A 188 5.65 16.57 0.31
C ALA A 188 5.65 18.00 0.82
N ARG A 189 6.81 18.48 1.34
CA ARG A 189 6.96 19.86 1.80
C ARG A 189 6.82 20.88 0.67
N GLU A 190 7.34 20.56 -0.51
CA GLU A 190 7.27 21.43 -1.68
C GLU A 190 5.83 21.52 -2.21
N ARG A 191 5.16 20.38 -2.35
CA ARG A 191 3.71 20.35 -2.66
C ARG A 191 2.88 21.13 -1.64
N GLY A 192 3.18 20.98 -0.35
CA GLY A 192 2.48 21.74 0.70
C GLY A 192 2.70 23.25 0.59
N ARG A 193 3.92 23.71 0.34
CA ARG A 193 4.24 25.13 0.10
C ARG A 193 3.52 25.68 -1.12
N GLN A 194 3.57 24.92 -2.23
CA GLN A 194 2.90 25.30 -3.46
C GLN A 194 1.38 25.42 -3.26
N ALA A 195 0.75 24.44 -2.64
CA ALA A 195 -0.69 24.47 -2.36
C ALA A 195 -1.12 25.70 -1.52
N VAL A 196 -0.29 26.07 -0.52
CA VAL A 196 -0.53 27.29 0.29
C VAL A 196 -0.38 28.56 -0.56
N SER A 197 0.63 28.60 -1.42
CA SER A 197 0.86 29.73 -2.35
C SER A 197 -0.31 29.88 -3.31
N ASP A 198 -0.73 28.79 -3.93
CA ASP A 198 -1.84 28.75 -4.88
C ASP A 198 -3.15 29.19 -4.24
N LEU A 199 -3.45 28.68 -3.04
CA LEU A 199 -4.64 29.07 -2.31
C LEU A 199 -4.62 30.58 -1.96
N ARG A 200 -3.49 31.14 -1.52
CA ARG A 200 -3.35 32.56 -1.25
C ARG A 200 -3.58 33.41 -2.50
N HIS A 201 -3.13 32.94 -3.64
CA HIS A 201 -3.32 33.63 -4.92
C HIS A 201 -4.79 33.58 -5.39
N TRP A 202 -5.41 32.40 -5.30
CA TRP A 202 -6.74 32.17 -5.86
C TRP A 202 -7.90 32.47 -4.91
N ALA A 203 -7.72 32.38 -3.59
CA ALA A 203 -8.80 32.60 -2.63
C ALA A 203 -9.51 33.95 -2.80
N PRO A 204 -8.82 35.11 -2.98
CA PRO A 204 -9.51 36.39 -3.18
C PRO A 204 -10.30 36.46 -4.49
N ARG A 205 -9.83 35.77 -5.54
CA ARG A 205 -10.51 35.71 -6.84
C ARG A 205 -11.75 34.82 -6.77
N CYS A 206 -11.61 33.64 -6.17
CA CYS A 206 -12.70 32.69 -5.95
C CYS A 206 -13.78 33.30 -5.02
N GLU A 207 -13.40 34.09 -4.02
CA GLU A 207 -14.35 34.79 -3.16
C GLU A 207 -15.17 35.83 -3.92
N LYS A 208 -14.55 36.55 -4.88
CA LYS A 208 -15.29 37.46 -5.78
C LYS A 208 -16.25 36.68 -6.68
N MET A 209 -15.83 35.58 -7.29
CA MET A 209 -16.68 34.70 -8.11
C MET A 209 -17.84 34.15 -7.30
N ARG A 210 -17.57 33.64 -6.10
CA ARG A 210 -18.59 33.17 -5.15
C ARG A 210 -19.62 34.24 -4.85
N SER A 211 -19.13 35.44 -4.51
CA SER A 211 -20.01 36.56 -4.18
C SER A 211 -20.85 37.03 -5.39
N ALA A 212 -20.29 37.01 -6.60
CA ALA A 212 -20.99 37.33 -7.82
C ALA A 212 -22.07 36.28 -8.15
N ALA A 213 -21.73 35.01 -8.09
CA ALA A 213 -22.67 33.91 -8.33
C ALA A 213 -23.83 33.87 -7.32
N ALA A 214 -23.59 34.28 -6.06
CA ALA A 214 -24.61 34.28 -5.01
C ALA A 214 -25.51 35.52 -4.97
N ARG A 215 -24.96 36.68 -5.34
CA ARG A 215 -25.68 37.99 -5.14
C ARG A 215 -26.22 38.60 -6.43
N LEU A 216 -25.65 38.30 -7.58
CA LEU A 216 -26.07 38.84 -8.86
C LEU A 216 -27.23 38.02 -9.46
N THR A 217 -27.98 38.63 -10.36
CA THR A 217 -29.10 37.99 -11.05
C THR A 217 -29.00 38.20 -12.56
N GLY A 218 -29.75 37.42 -13.34
CA GLY A 218 -29.80 37.53 -14.78
C GLY A 218 -28.40 37.36 -15.43
N ARG A 219 -28.14 38.16 -16.47
CA ARG A 219 -26.90 38.07 -17.26
C ARG A 219 -25.59 38.19 -16.45
N GLN A 220 -25.62 38.97 -15.35
CA GLN A 220 -24.42 39.14 -14.52
C GLN A 220 -24.09 37.88 -13.73
N ARG A 221 -25.10 37.15 -13.24
CA ARG A 221 -24.92 35.85 -12.60
C ARG A 221 -24.45 34.81 -13.60
N GLU A 222 -25.06 34.74 -14.78
CA GLU A 222 -24.64 33.85 -15.87
C GLU A 222 -23.18 34.08 -16.26
N ALA A 223 -22.77 35.35 -16.42
CA ALA A 223 -21.36 35.67 -16.70
C ALA A 223 -20.38 35.21 -15.58
N ALA A 224 -20.80 35.29 -14.30
CA ALA A 224 -19.99 34.82 -13.18
C ALA A 224 -19.88 33.28 -13.18
N LEU A 225 -20.97 32.59 -13.48
CA LEU A 225 -20.95 31.10 -13.61
C LEU A 225 -20.10 30.66 -14.80
N GLU A 226 -20.19 31.34 -15.93
CA GLU A 226 -19.36 31.08 -17.11
C GLU A 226 -17.89 31.35 -16.82
N GLN A 227 -17.55 32.36 -16.03
CA GLN A 227 -16.19 32.62 -15.59
C GLN A 227 -15.64 31.48 -14.71
N ILE A 228 -16.48 30.89 -13.84
CA ILE A 228 -16.11 29.71 -13.04
C ILE A 228 -15.90 28.51 -13.96
N HIS A 229 -16.87 28.26 -14.85
CA HIS A 229 -16.84 27.13 -15.78
C HIS A 229 -15.61 27.17 -16.71
N SER A 230 -15.23 28.34 -17.21
CA SER A 230 -14.09 28.50 -18.14
C SER A 230 -12.72 28.46 -17.47
N LEU A 231 -12.64 28.39 -16.13
CA LEU A 231 -11.36 28.38 -15.42
C LEU A 231 -10.60 27.06 -15.62
N ARG A 232 -9.34 27.16 -16.08
CA ARG A 232 -8.50 26.00 -16.43
C ARG A 232 -7.16 25.97 -15.68
N ASP A 233 -6.92 26.94 -14.79
CA ASP A 233 -5.66 26.98 -14.03
C ASP A 233 -5.69 25.94 -12.90
N PRO A 234 -4.78 24.93 -12.91
CA PRO A 234 -4.73 23.92 -11.86
C PRO A 234 -4.48 24.46 -10.46
N ALA A 235 -3.82 25.61 -10.34
CA ALA A 235 -3.58 26.28 -9.06
C ALA A 235 -4.88 26.76 -8.39
N ALA A 236 -5.97 26.88 -9.16
CA ALA A 236 -7.28 27.28 -8.65
C ALA A 236 -8.09 26.13 -8.02
N ILE A 237 -7.72 24.86 -8.25
CA ILE A 237 -8.51 23.66 -7.88
C ILE A 237 -8.95 23.72 -6.41
N THR A 238 -8.02 23.92 -5.48
CA THR A 238 -8.35 23.95 -4.04
C THR A 238 -9.29 25.09 -3.68
N ALA A 239 -9.12 26.27 -4.28
CA ALA A 239 -9.98 27.40 -4.02
C ALA A 239 -11.38 27.25 -4.65
N LEU A 240 -11.47 26.66 -5.85
CA LEU A 240 -12.75 26.33 -6.49
C LEU A 240 -13.54 25.34 -5.62
N GLU A 241 -12.92 24.27 -5.19
CA GLU A 241 -13.53 23.23 -4.37
C GLU A 241 -14.01 23.76 -3.01
N THR A 242 -13.17 24.54 -2.31
CA THR A 242 -13.43 24.90 -0.92
C THR A 242 -14.21 26.21 -0.75
N ILE A 243 -14.11 27.12 -1.70
CA ILE A 243 -14.72 28.45 -1.61
C ILE A 243 -15.94 28.58 -2.52
N VAL A 244 -15.83 28.12 -3.77
CA VAL A 244 -16.87 28.36 -4.78
C VAL A 244 -17.94 27.27 -4.76
N ALA A 245 -17.54 26.00 -4.83
CA ALA A 245 -18.49 24.89 -4.96
C ALA A 245 -19.54 24.81 -3.85
N PRO A 246 -19.25 25.12 -2.55
CA PRO A 246 -20.26 25.06 -1.50
C PRO A 246 -21.25 26.22 -1.48
N SER A 247 -21.11 27.19 -2.36
CA SER A 247 -21.88 28.46 -2.29
C SER A 247 -23.31 28.37 -2.84
N SER A 248 -23.53 27.60 -3.87
CA SER A 248 -24.83 27.26 -4.46
C SER A 248 -24.70 26.06 -5.40
N ASP A 249 -25.81 25.41 -5.73
CA ASP A 249 -25.82 24.25 -6.64
C ASP A 249 -25.27 24.62 -8.03
N ASP A 250 -25.71 25.76 -8.60
CA ASP A 250 -25.22 26.22 -9.91
C ASP A 250 -23.71 26.49 -9.89
N ALA A 251 -23.19 27.09 -8.80
CA ALA A 251 -21.75 27.30 -8.66
C ALA A 251 -20.99 25.99 -8.50
N GLY A 252 -21.57 25.05 -7.76
CA GLY A 252 -21.02 23.69 -7.61
C GLY A 252 -20.96 22.94 -8.95
N LEU A 253 -22.02 23.00 -9.74
CA LEU A 253 -22.08 22.43 -11.09
C LEU A 253 -21.05 23.09 -12.02
N ALA A 254 -20.93 24.41 -12.01
CA ALA A 254 -19.92 25.12 -12.79
C ALA A 254 -18.49 24.73 -12.40
N VAL A 255 -18.22 24.47 -11.10
CA VAL A 255 -16.94 23.96 -10.61
C VAL A 255 -16.70 22.54 -11.10
N VAL A 256 -17.70 21.64 -11.04
CA VAL A 256 -17.59 20.27 -11.56
C VAL A 256 -17.18 20.28 -13.03
N GLU A 257 -17.82 21.11 -13.86
CA GLU A 257 -17.47 21.23 -15.28
C GLU A 257 -16.06 21.81 -15.49
N ALA A 258 -15.68 22.83 -14.73
CA ALA A 258 -14.33 23.40 -14.78
C ALA A 258 -13.25 22.35 -14.45
N LEU A 259 -13.46 21.57 -13.37
CA LEU A 259 -12.56 20.50 -12.95
C LEU A 259 -12.51 19.37 -13.98
N ALA A 260 -13.65 19.00 -14.56
CA ALA A 260 -13.73 17.94 -15.55
C ALA A 260 -12.90 18.25 -16.81
N GLU A 261 -12.80 19.53 -17.19
CA GLU A 261 -12.03 19.97 -18.35
C GLU A 261 -10.51 20.09 -18.07
N MET A 262 -10.08 20.12 -16.80
CA MET A 262 -8.65 20.25 -16.46
C MET A 262 -7.82 19.00 -16.76
N ASN A 263 -8.45 17.83 -16.89
CA ASN A 263 -7.84 16.53 -17.23
C ASN A 263 -6.53 16.23 -16.46
N ARG A 264 -6.58 16.36 -15.13
CA ARG A 264 -5.43 16.16 -14.21
C ARG A 264 -5.85 15.38 -12.98
N PRO A 265 -4.95 14.56 -12.40
CA PRO A 265 -5.24 13.79 -11.19
C PRO A 265 -5.74 14.66 -10.02
N GLU A 266 -5.19 15.87 -9.85
CA GLU A 266 -5.59 16.78 -8.77
C GLU A 266 -7.07 17.25 -8.93
N ALA A 267 -7.51 17.46 -10.17
CA ALA A 267 -8.89 17.80 -10.47
C ALA A 267 -9.82 16.60 -10.26
N ASP A 268 -9.39 15.40 -10.64
CA ASP A 268 -10.14 14.15 -10.44
C ASP A 268 -10.30 13.84 -8.93
N ILE A 269 -9.28 14.12 -8.11
CA ILE A 269 -9.37 14.02 -6.65
C ILE A 269 -10.35 15.04 -6.09
N ALA A 270 -10.37 16.28 -6.60
CA ALA A 270 -11.35 17.28 -6.19
C ALA A 270 -12.78 16.88 -6.58
N LEU A 271 -12.98 16.35 -7.80
CA LEU A 271 -14.26 15.76 -8.22
C LEU A 271 -14.68 14.62 -7.29
N ALA A 272 -13.77 13.74 -6.88
CA ALA A 272 -14.08 12.65 -5.95
C ALA A 272 -14.53 13.16 -4.57
N ARG A 273 -13.94 14.24 -4.09
CA ARG A 273 -14.38 14.88 -2.84
C ARG A 273 -15.76 15.54 -2.99
N LEU A 274 -16.03 16.22 -4.10
CA LEU A 274 -17.35 16.77 -4.40
C LEU A 274 -18.40 15.65 -4.52
N ALA A 275 -18.10 14.57 -5.22
CA ALA A 275 -18.97 13.40 -5.35
C ALA A 275 -19.33 12.78 -3.99
N SER A 276 -18.37 12.72 -3.06
CA SER A 276 -18.57 12.10 -1.75
C SER A 276 -19.16 13.05 -0.71
N PHE A 277 -18.85 14.34 -0.75
CA PHE A 277 -19.10 15.24 0.36
C PHE A 277 -19.94 16.50 0.01
N SER A 278 -20.34 16.68 -1.24
CA SER A 278 -21.28 17.75 -1.57
C SER A 278 -22.57 17.65 -0.75
N ARG A 279 -23.16 18.79 -0.43
CA ARG A 279 -24.49 18.87 0.19
C ARG A 279 -25.61 18.79 -0.85
N SER A 280 -25.30 19.13 -2.10
CA SER A 280 -26.21 19.06 -3.24
C SER A 280 -26.04 17.71 -3.93
N GLU A 281 -27.13 16.96 -4.08
CA GLU A 281 -27.15 15.69 -4.83
C GLU A 281 -26.81 15.93 -6.30
N ASP A 282 -27.32 17.01 -6.90
CA ASP A 282 -27.04 17.35 -8.30
C ASP A 282 -25.53 17.53 -8.57
N VAL A 283 -24.83 18.22 -7.65
CA VAL A 283 -23.37 18.41 -7.73
C VAL A 283 -22.64 17.08 -7.53
N ALA A 284 -23.08 16.27 -6.57
CA ALA A 284 -22.48 14.96 -6.32
C ALA A 284 -22.63 14.04 -7.53
N ASP A 285 -23.83 13.96 -8.10
CA ASP A 285 -24.12 13.10 -9.24
C ASP A 285 -23.42 13.58 -10.53
N ALA A 286 -23.35 14.89 -10.74
CA ALA A 286 -22.56 15.45 -11.83
C ALA A 286 -21.07 15.07 -11.69
N ALA A 287 -20.50 15.18 -10.48
CA ALA A 287 -19.12 14.80 -10.22
C ALA A 287 -18.87 13.30 -10.44
N LYS A 288 -19.78 12.41 -9.95
CA LYS A 288 -19.74 10.97 -10.21
C LYS A 288 -19.77 10.66 -11.71
N ALA A 289 -20.64 11.32 -12.46
CA ALA A 289 -20.75 11.14 -13.91
C ALA A 289 -19.47 11.52 -14.66
N ARG A 290 -18.73 12.52 -14.18
CA ARG A 290 -17.42 12.90 -14.74
C ARG A 290 -16.34 11.89 -14.36
N LEU A 291 -16.31 11.41 -13.11
CA LEU A 291 -15.35 10.43 -12.61
C LEU A 291 -15.46 9.08 -13.32
N LYS A 292 -16.65 8.62 -13.70
CA LYS A 292 -16.84 7.38 -14.49
C LYS A 292 -16.06 7.34 -15.80
N LYS A 293 -15.63 8.51 -16.30
CA LYS A 293 -14.85 8.66 -17.54
C LYS A 293 -13.35 8.87 -17.28
N ARG A 294 -12.93 8.81 -16.02
CA ARG A 294 -11.54 9.08 -15.61
C ARG A 294 -10.81 7.80 -15.25
N PRO A 295 -9.47 7.78 -15.41
CA PRO A 295 -8.67 6.66 -14.93
C PRO A 295 -8.80 6.49 -13.41
N LEU A 296 -9.12 5.29 -12.95
CA LEU A 296 -9.30 4.99 -11.52
C LEU A 296 -8.04 5.32 -10.69
N TYR A 297 -6.85 5.16 -11.26
CA TYR A 297 -5.58 5.47 -10.62
C TYR A 297 -5.40 6.93 -10.20
N HIS A 298 -6.16 7.86 -10.80
CA HIS A 298 -6.07 9.27 -10.47
C HIS A 298 -6.70 9.60 -9.11
N PHE A 299 -7.77 8.91 -8.71
CA PHE A 299 -8.57 9.32 -7.55
C PHE A 299 -8.87 8.20 -6.55
N VAL A 300 -8.96 6.93 -6.98
CA VAL A 300 -9.30 5.81 -6.07
C VAL A 300 -8.30 5.69 -4.93
N PRO A 301 -6.95 5.76 -5.12
CA PRO A 301 -6.01 5.70 -4.00
C PRO A 301 -6.22 6.80 -2.96
N ALA A 302 -6.58 8.01 -3.40
CA ALA A 302 -6.86 9.13 -2.49
C ALA A 302 -8.17 8.92 -1.69
N MET A 303 -9.20 8.35 -2.33
CA MET A 303 -10.45 7.99 -1.68
C MET A 303 -10.23 6.87 -0.64
N LEU A 304 -9.53 5.81 -1.01
CA LEU A 304 -9.18 4.71 -0.10
C LEU A 304 -8.31 5.18 1.07
N GLY A 305 -7.35 6.10 0.81
CA GLY A 305 -6.55 6.73 1.85
C GLY A 305 -7.35 7.58 2.83
N SER A 306 -8.57 7.96 2.47
CA SER A 306 -9.51 8.70 3.31
C SER A 306 -10.45 7.80 4.12
N LEU A 307 -10.51 6.50 3.82
CA LEU A 307 -11.25 5.52 4.60
C LEU A 307 -10.54 5.26 5.94
N VAL A 308 -11.31 5.18 7.01
CA VAL A 308 -10.80 4.97 8.37
C VAL A 308 -11.43 3.73 8.96
N ALA A 309 -10.63 2.74 9.31
CA ALA A 309 -11.13 1.56 10.00
C ALA A 309 -11.68 1.96 11.40
N PRO A 310 -12.86 1.48 11.78
CA PRO A 310 -13.35 1.69 13.13
C PRO A 310 -12.37 1.13 14.17
N THR A 311 -12.24 1.82 15.29
CA THR A 311 -11.40 1.37 16.40
C THR A 311 -12.08 0.18 17.08
N GLY A 312 -11.41 -0.98 17.05
CA GLY A 312 -11.83 -2.17 17.78
C GLY A 312 -11.59 -2.02 19.27
N GLU A 313 -12.47 -2.61 20.07
CA GLU A 313 -12.38 -2.60 21.53
C GLU A 313 -12.40 -4.01 22.07
N GLN A 314 -11.57 -4.29 23.08
CA GLN A 314 -11.59 -5.50 23.87
C GLN A 314 -11.40 -5.15 25.34
N THR A 315 -12.29 -5.64 26.19
CA THR A 315 -12.18 -5.51 27.66
C THR A 315 -11.92 -6.87 28.26
N THR A 316 -10.91 -6.97 29.11
CA THR A 316 -10.54 -8.20 29.83
C THR A 316 -10.42 -7.89 31.31
N ILE A 317 -11.01 -8.75 32.15
CA ILE A 317 -10.88 -8.68 33.60
C ILE A 317 -9.86 -9.74 34.03
N VAL A 318 -8.80 -9.32 34.70
CA VAL A 318 -7.75 -10.21 35.20
C VAL A 318 -7.79 -10.22 36.72
N TYR A 319 -8.00 -11.36 37.31
CA TYR A 319 -7.90 -11.56 38.74
C TYR A 319 -6.43 -11.81 39.09
N GLY A 320 -5.81 -10.88 39.83
CA GLY A 320 -4.45 -11.05 40.29
C GLY A 320 -4.39 -12.11 41.40
N GLY A 321 -3.72 -13.22 41.13
CA GLY A 321 -3.52 -14.30 42.09
C GLY A 321 -2.80 -13.82 43.35
N GLY A 322 -3.41 -14.06 44.52
CA GLY A 322 -2.74 -13.98 45.81
C GLY A 322 -2.66 -12.60 46.48
N TYR A 323 -2.92 -11.48 45.79
CA TYR A 323 -2.68 -10.13 46.34
C TYR A 323 -3.92 -9.23 46.47
N GLY A 324 -5.14 -9.74 46.29
CA GLY A 324 -6.34 -8.92 46.40
C GLY A 324 -6.45 -7.79 45.39
N ARG A 325 -5.99 -8.03 44.14
CA ARG A 325 -5.98 -7.07 43.03
C ARG A 325 -6.94 -7.51 41.94
N LEU A 326 -7.75 -6.59 41.44
CA LEU A 326 -8.56 -6.75 40.24
C LEU A 326 -8.06 -5.77 39.20
N LEU A 327 -7.73 -6.28 38.02
CA LEU A 327 -7.25 -5.48 36.90
C LEU A 327 -8.28 -5.50 35.78
N PHE A 328 -8.76 -4.32 35.39
CA PHE A 328 -9.49 -4.11 34.16
C PHE A 328 -8.53 -3.68 33.08
N ARG A 329 -8.35 -4.53 32.07
CA ARG A 329 -7.60 -4.19 30.88
C ARG A 329 -8.56 -3.90 29.76
N GLN A 330 -8.50 -2.68 29.23
CA GLN A 330 -9.23 -2.26 28.06
C GLN A 330 -8.23 -1.91 26.95
N THR A 331 -8.40 -2.58 25.83
CA THR A 331 -7.53 -2.38 24.65
C THR A 331 -8.35 -1.80 23.52
N PHE A 332 -7.78 -0.80 22.85
CA PHE A 332 -8.32 -0.21 21.65
C PHE A 332 -7.33 -0.39 20.51
N MET A 333 -7.77 -1.08 19.46
CA MET A 333 -6.97 -1.28 18.25
C MET A 333 -7.53 -0.41 17.14
N HIS A 334 -6.72 0.52 16.66
CA HIS A 334 -7.03 1.34 15.50
C HIS A 334 -6.05 1.02 14.37
N GLU A 335 -6.59 0.68 13.19
CA GLU A 335 -5.80 0.39 12.01
C GLU A 335 -5.87 1.54 11.03
N ARG A 336 -4.70 2.11 10.70
CA ARG A 336 -4.52 3.10 9.64
C ARG A 336 -3.93 2.45 8.39
N VAL A 337 -3.87 3.22 7.31
CA VAL A 337 -3.27 2.76 6.06
C VAL A 337 -1.81 2.32 6.27
N ASP A 338 -1.06 3.06 7.08
CA ASP A 338 0.39 2.95 7.27
C ASP A 338 0.81 2.23 8.56
N ARG A 339 -0.08 2.05 9.54
CA ARG A 339 0.26 1.50 10.87
C ARG A 339 -0.94 0.94 11.60
N LYS A 340 -0.68 0.15 12.65
CA LYS A 340 -1.65 -0.21 13.68
C LYS A 340 -1.33 0.58 14.95
N GLN A 341 -2.36 1.03 15.67
CA GLN A 341 -2.22 1.70 16.96
C GLN A 341 -2.98 0.91 18.00
N LEU A 342 -2.29 0.49 19.05
CA LEU A 342 -2.87 -0.22 20.18
C LEU A 342 -2.77 0.66 21.41
N ALA A 343 -3.91 1.06 21.97
CA ALA A 343 -3.96 1.71 23.27
C ALA A 343 -4.40 0.70 24.33
N VAL A 344 -3.60 0.53 25.36
CA VAL A 344 -3.87 -0.36 26.49
C VAL A 344 -4.07 0.48 27.75
N PHE A 345 -5.20 0.30 28.38
CA PHE A 345 -5.55 0.92 29.64
C PHE A 345 -5.72 -0.18 30.68
N ASP A 346 -4.86 -0.16 31.69
CA ASP A 346 -4.91 -1.06 32.82
C ASP A 346 -5.37 -0.30 34.06
N ASP A 347 -6.61 -0.58 34.49
CA ASP A 347 -7.14 -0.02 35.72
C ASP A 347 -7.04 -1.07 36.83
N ALA A 348 -6.09 -0.91 37.73
CA ALA A 348 -5.87 -1.82 38.83
C ALA A 348 -6.59 -1.33 40.08
N TYR A 349 -7.37 -2.19 40.68
CA TYR A 349 -8.06 -1.95 41.92
C TYR A 349 -7.46 -2.81 43.01
N GLU A 350 -6.77 -2.18 43.97
CA GLU A 350 -6.09 -2.81 45.10
C GLU A 350 -6.75 -2.38 46.41
N PHE A 351 -7.08 -3.35 47.26
CA PHE A 351 -7.65 -3.10 48.59
C PHE A 351 -6.61 -3.41 49.66
N TYR A 352 -6.11 -2.37 50.33
CA TYR A 352 -5.18 -2.52 51.45
C TYR A 352 -5.94 -2.91 52.71
N ARG A 353 -5.49 -4.00 53.36
CA ARG A 353 -6.07 -4.51 54.61
C ARG A 353 -5.02 -4.54 55.72
N PHE A 354 -5.42 -4.24 56.93
CA PHE A 354 -4.58 -4.37 58.12
C PHE A 354 -4.34 -5.84 58.52
N VAL A 355 -5.25 -6.76 58.11
CA VAL A 355 -5.18 -8.21 58.38
C VAL A 355 -5.21 -8.94 57.07
N ARG A 356 -4.20 -9.78 56.81
CA ARG A 356 -4.17 -10.62 55.60
C ARG A 356 -5.15 -11.77 55.73
N PRO A 357 -6.09 -11.95 54.78
CA PRO A 357 -6.97 -13.13 54.80
C PRO A 357 -6.13 -14.37 54.49
N ARG A 358 -6.60 -15.54 55.01
CA ARG A 358 -5.93 -16.85 54.83
C ARG A 358 -5.79 -17.26 53.35
N HIS A 359 -6.53 -16.68 52.44
CA HIS A 359 -6.57 -17.02 51.01
C HIS A 359 -6.28 -15.85 50.06
N GLY A 360 -5.64 -14.80 50.47
CA GLY A 360 -5.02 -13.78 49.60
C GLY A 360 -5.85 -13.06 48.50
N GLY A 361 -7.15 -13.39 48.35
CA GLY A 361 -8.03 -12.85 47.30
C GLY A 361 -8.85 -11.64 47.75
N LEU A 362 -9.57 -10.98 46.81
CA LEU A 362 -10.56 -9.95 47.12
C LEU A 362 -11.78 -10.52 47.84
N LEU A 363 -12.32 -9.79 48.82
CA LEU A 363 -13.60 -10.10 49.42
C LEU A 363 -14.74 -9.86 48.39
N PRO A 364 -15.88 -10.55 48.49
CA PRO A 364 -16.99 -10.39 47.53
C PRO A 364 -17.44 -8.92 47.35
N GLN A 365 -17.49 -8.14 48.45
CA GLN A 365 -17.81 -6.71 48.39
C GLN A 365 -16.75 -5.89 47.66
N GLU A 366 -15.48 -6.17 47.89
CA GLU A 366 -14.35 -5.48 47.20
C GLU A 366 -14.35 -5.82 45.72
N GLN A 367 -14.63 -7.07 45.37
CA GLN A 367 -14.77 -7.52 44.01
C GLN A 367 -15.94 -6.83 43.30
N LEU A 368 -17.09 -6.67 43.98
CA LEU A 368 -18.25 -5.96 43.45
C LEU A 368 -17.88 -4.48 43.15
N ILE A 369 -17.31 -3.79 44.14
CA ILE A 369 -16.91 -2.37 44.00
C ILE A 369 -15.91 -2.21 42.87
N ALA A 370 -14.86 -3.04 42.81
CA ALA A 370 -13.87 -2.99 41.75
C ALA A 370 -14.50 -3.23 40.38
N SER A 371 -15.44 -4.21 40.30
CA SER A 371 -16.15 -4.52 39.07
C SER A 371 -17.03 -3.38 38.58
N GLU A 372 -17.79 -2.75 39.51
CA GLU A 372 -18.65 -1.61 39.15
C GLU A 372 -17.82 -0.39 38.69
N LEU A 373 -16.78 -0.04 39.44
CA LEU A 373 -15.91 1.09 39.08
C LEU A 373 -15.19 0.84 37.75
N GLY A 374 -14.62 -0.36 37.58
CA GLY A 374 -13.92 -0.73 36.35
C GLY A 374 -14.84 -0.73 35.15
N SER A 375 -16.03 -1.31 35.31
CA SER A 375 -17.05 -1.34 34.24
C SER A 375 -17.52 0.08 33.89
N ALA A 376 -17.74 0.96 34.86
CA ALA A 376 -18.15 2.34 34.61
C ALA A 376 -17.05 3.15 33.86
N THR A 377 -15.80 2.96 34.26
CA THR A 377 -14.64 3.60 33.63
C THR A 377 -14.48 3.09 32.18
N ALA A 378 -14.53 1.79 31.99
CA ALA A 378 -14.46 1.17 30.66
C ALA A 378 -15.62 1.65 29.77
N ALA A 379 -16.86 1.66 30.26
CA ALA A 379 -18.01 2.16 29.53
C ALA A 379 -17.88 3.66 29.17
N GLY A 380 -17.22 4.43 29.99
CA GLY A 380 -16.91 5.84 29.69
C GLY A 380 -15.99 5.99 28.49
N ARG A 381 -14.90 5.22 28.41
CA ARG A 381 -13.98 5.18 27.26
C ARG A 381 -14.68 4.66 26.01
N SER A 382 -15.43 3.56 26.12
CA SER A 382 -16.18 2.96 25.01
C SER A 382 -17.15 3.95 24.37
N ARG A 383 -17.86 4.76 25.18
CA ARG A 383 -18.78 5.79 24.64
C ARG A 383 -18.07 6.81 23.75
N ILE A 384 -16.87 7.23 24.11
CA ILE A 384 -16.07 8.18 23.31
C ILE A 384 -15.63 7.54 22.00
N ILE A 385 -15.08 6.34 22.07
CA ILE A 385 -14.62 5.59 20.89
C ILE A 385 -15.78 5.29 19.95
N ASN A 386 -16.91 4.83 20.47
CA ASN A 386 -18.10 4.56 19.67
C ASN A 386 -18.68 5.82 19.02
N ALA A 387 -18.58 6.98 19.65
CA ALA A 387 -18.98 8.24 19.04
C ALA A 387 -18.06 8.63 17.86
N GLU A 388 -16.74 8.39 17.97
CA GLU A 388 -15.81 8.59 16.86
C GLU A 388 -16.02 7.55 15.76
N ASN A 389 -16.21 6.27 16.11
CA ASN A 389 -16.48 5.21 15.13
C ASN A 389 -17.70 5.54 14.27
N ARG A 390 -18.80 6.04 14.87
CA ARG A 390 -19.98 6.48 14.10
C ARG A 390 -19.69 7.62 13.13
N LYS A 391 -18.70 8.46 13.39
CA LYS A 391 -18.25 9.49 12.41
C LYS A 391 -17.48 8.85 11.26
N PHE A 392 -16.57 7.92 11.58
CA PHE A 392 -15.82 7.17 10.58
C PHE A 392 -16.76 6.35 9.68
N GLU A 393 -17.70 5.64 10.26
CA GLU A 393 -18.71 4.86 9.54
C GLU A 393 -19.48 5.72 8.53
N ARG A 394 -20.03 6.86 8.96
CA ARG A 394 -20.75 7.78 8.07
C ARG A 394 -19.85 8.36 6.95
N THR A 395 -18.59 8.63 7.26
CA THR A 395 -17.64 9.10 6.25
C THR A 395 -17.32 7.99 5.26
N ASN A 396 -17.07 6.79 5.77
CA ASN A 396 -16.79 5.61 4.95
C ASN A 396 -17.97 5.26 4.04
N GLU A 397 -19.20 5.28 4.57
CA GLU A 397 -20.42 5.03 3.79
C GLU A 397 -20.49 5.95 2.56
N ARG A 398 -20.28 7.24 2.73
CA ARG A 398 -20.31 8.22 1.61
C ARG A 398 -19.19 7.98 0.60
N ILE A 399 -17.98 7.70 1.06
CA ILE A 399 -16.86 7.40 0.17
C ILE A 399 -17.11 6.09 -0.57
N CYS A 400 -17.56 5.03 0.13
CA CYS A 400 -17.80 3.72 -0.46
C CYS A 400 -18.99 3.73 -1.43
N GLU A 401 -20.04 4.51 -1.16
CA GLU A 401 -21.14 4.74 -2.09
C GLU A 401 -20.62 5.37 -3.40
N THR A 402 -19.81 6.44 -3.28
CA THR A 402 -19.17 7.05 -4.44
C THR A 402 -18.28 6.07 -5.19
N LEU A 403 -17.46 5.29 -4.47
CA LEU A 403 -16.61 4.26 -5.08
C LEU A 403 -17.46 3.21 -5.82
N SER A 404 -18.57 2.75 -5.21
CA SER A 404 -19.48 1.79 -5.85
C SER A 404 -20.05 2.36 -7.15
N ASP A 405 -20.50 3.60 -7.12
CA ASP A 405 -21.10 4.28 -8.28
C ASP A 405 -20.10 4.45 -9.44
N VAL A 406 -18.83 4.78 -9.13
CA VAL A 406 -17.84 5.09 -10.17
C VAL A 406 -17.06 3.86 -10.65
N THR A 407 -16.92 2.83 -9.83
CA THR A 407 -16.19 1.61 -10.17
C THR A 407 -17.09 0.45 -10.59
N GLY A 408 -18.38 0.53 -10.27
CA GLY A 408 -19.34 -0.58 -10.47
C GLY A 408 -19.16 -1.74 -9.46
N GLN A 409 -18.34 -1.58 -8.43
CA GLN A 409 -18.15 -2.60 -7.39
C GLN A 409 -19.23 -2.49 -6.31
N THR A 410 -19.72 -3.63 -5.86
CA THR A 410 -20.72 -3.71 -4.79
C THR A 410 -20.09 -4.34 -3.55
N LEU A 411 -19.34 -3.53 -2.80
CA LEU A 411 -18.66 -3.94 -1.58
C LEU A 411 -19.30 -3.26 -0.36
N LYS A 412 -19.10 -3.87 0.81
CA LYS A 412 -19.52 -3.23 2.06
C LYS A 412 -18.73 -1.95 2.33
N ALA A 413 -19.25 -1.08 3.17
CA ALA A 413 -18.54 0.13 3.61
C ALA A 413 -17.42 -0.21 4.64
N ASP A 414 -16.65 -1.25 4.36
CA ASP A 414 -15.50 -1.69 5.14
C ASP A 414 -14.21 -1.31 4.41
N PRO A 415 -13.36 -0.47 5.01
CA PRO A 415 -12.09 -0.09 4.42
C PRO A 415 -11.21 -1.26 3.96
N ARG A 416 -11.27 -2.40 4.66
CA ARG A 416 -10.47 -3.58 4.36
C ARG A 416 -10.90 -4.26 3.06
N GLU A 417 -12.22 -4.36 2.82
CA GLU A 417 -12.76 -4.94 1.59
C GLU A 417 -12.36 -4.10 0.38
N TRP A 418 -12.45 -2.76 0.49
CA TRP A 418 -12.08 -1.84 -0.57
C TRP A 418 -10.59 -1.81 -0.85
N TRP A 419 -9.74 -1.82 0.20
CA TRP A 419 -8.29 -1.94 0.02
C TRP A 419 -7.90 -3.28 -0.59
N LYS A 420 -8.56 -4.39 -0.15
CA LYS A 420 -8.34 -5.70 -0.73
C LYS A 420 -8.69 -5.70 -2.22
N TRP A 421 -9.88 -5.20 -2.58
CA TRP A 421 -10.29 -5.08 -3.97
C TRP A 421 -9.28 -4.27 -4.80
N TRP A 422 -8.83 -3.11 -4.29
CA TRP A 422 -7.88 -2.26 -5.01
C TRP A 422 -6.52 -2.95 -5.19
N ASN A 423 -6.01 -3.60 -4.16
CA ASN A 423 -4.77 -4.36 -4.24
C ASN A 423 -4.89 -5.53 -5.23
N ASP A 424 -6.03 -6.24 -5.21
CA ASP A 424 -6.31 -7.32 -6.18
C ASP A 424 -6.43 -6.75 -7.61
N PHE A 425 -7.06 -5.58 -7.77
CA PHE A 425 -7.22 -4.90 -9.06
C PHE A 425 -5.90 -4.36 -9.61
N THR A 426 -5.04 -3.84 -8.75
CA THR A 426 -3.72 -3.28 -9.13
C THR A 426 -2.58 -4.28 -8.98
N GLU A 427 -2.87 -5.49 -8.51
CA GLU A 427 -1.88 -6.53 -8.21
C GLU A 427 -0.79 -6.05 -7.24
N THR A 428 -1.18 -5.16 -6.31
CA THR A 428 -0.25 -4.61 -5.33
C THR A 428 -0.06 -5.56 -4.17
N VAL A 429 1.18 -5.95 -3.92
CA VAL A 429 1.58 -6.72 -2.75
C VAL A 429 2.01 -5.78 -1.63
N VAL A 430 1.37 -5.91 -0.48
CA VAL A 430 1.82 -5.25 0.75
C VAL A 430 2.81 -6.17 1.44
N LEU A 431 4.10 -5.87 1.32
CA LEU A 431 5.16 -6.62 1.98
C LEU A 431 5.27 -6.22 3.46
N GLY A 432 5.36 -7.25 4.31
CA GLY A 432 5.57 -7.08 5.75
C GLY A 432 4.29 -6.71 6.52
N GLU A 433 4.43 -6.63 7.84
CA GLU A 433 3.36 -6.17 8.72
C GLU A 433 3.40 -4.64 8.90
N LYS A 434 2.23 -4.04 9.13
CA LYS A 434 2.17 -2.62 9.49
C LYS A 434 2.85 -2.42 10.85
N PRO A 435 3.64 -1.35 11.03
CA PRO A 435 4.19 -0.99 12.34
C PRO A 435 3.08 -0.92 13.38
N LEU A 436 3.35 -1.44 14.57
CA LEU A 436 2.44 -1.37 15.71
C LEU A 436 2.95 -0.32 16.68
N ASP A 437 2.24 0.81 16.76
CA ASP A 437 2.45 1.81 17.79
C ASP A 437 1.65 1.41 19.03
N VAL A 438 2.34 1.15 20.14
CA VAL A 438 1.68 0.77 21.39
C VAL A 438 1.72 1.91 22.37
N LEU A 439 0.57 2.31 22.85
CA LEU A 439 0.38 3.31 23.89
C LEU A 439 -0.07 2.61 25.19
N TYR A 440 0.73 2.69 26.22
CA TYR A 440 0.38 2.17 27.54
C TYR A 440 -0.01 3.29 28.49
N ALA A 441 -1.07 3.07 29.25
CA ALA A 441 -1.43 3.95 30.36
C ALA A 441 -0.72 3.57 31.67
N GLU A 442 -0.24 2.30 31.80
CA GLU A 442 0.63 1.79 32.86
C GLU A 442 1.60 0.70 32.35
N GLU A 443 2.69 0.44 33.12
CA GLU A 443 3.81 -0.44 32.73
C GLU A 443 3.48 -1.92 32.68
N ASN A 444 3.01 -2.48 31.56
CA ASN A 444 3.10 -3.92 31.35
C ASN A 444 3.03 -4.28 29.87
N VAL A 445 3.93 -5.13 29.44
CA VAL A 445 4.05 -5.59 28.06
C VAL A 445 3.17 -6.81 27.83
N ALA A 446 2.17 -6.69 26.97
CA ALA A 446 1.37 -7.82 26.51
C ALA A 446 1.84 -8.24 25.11
N PHE A 447 2.22 -9.51 24.95
CA PHE A 447 2.48 -10.11 23.66
C PHE A 447 1.20 -10.65 23.05
N LEU A 448 0.88 -10.19 21.83
CA LEU A 448 -0.18 -10.80 21.02
C LEU A 448 0.45 -11.80 20.06
N SER A 449 0.02 -13.06 20.12
CA SER A 449 0.36 -14.08 19.13
C SER A 449 -0.12 -13.67 17.74
N PRO A 450 0.68 -13.93 16.68
CA PRO A 450 0.27 -13.62 15.32
C PRO A 450 -0.97 -14.44 14.93
N GLN A 451 -1.88 -13.81 14.19
CA GLN A 451 -3.03 -14.48 13.58
C GLN A 451 -2.54 -15.57 12.59
N PRO A 452 -3.16 -16.74 12.53
CA PRO A 452 -2.75 -17.75 11.56
C PRO A 452 -3.07 -17.26 10.14
N PHE A 453 -2.03 -17.03 9.35
CA PHE A 453 -2.15 -16.81 7.92
C PHE A 453 -2.61 -18.12 7.25
N HIS A 454 -3.57 -18.04 6.34
CA HIS A 454 -3.90 -19.14 5.44
C HIS A 454 -2.81 -19.23 4.38
N CYS A 455 -1.76 -20.00 4.65
CA CYS A 455 -0.69 -20.19 3.68
C CYS A 455 -1.08 -21.27 2.67
N ALA A 456 -0.91 -20.95 1.40
CA ALA A 456 -0.78 -21.89 0.30
C ALA A 456 0.65 -22.47 0.35
N CYS A 457 0.87 -23.78 0.50
CA CYS A 457 2.20 -24.33 0.74
C CYS A 457 2.39 -25.73 0.12
N LEU A 458 3.65 -26.12 -0.11
CA LEU A 458 4.10 -27.41 -0.65
C LEU A 458 4.74 -28.26 0.44
N VAL A 459 4.67 -29.58 0.34
CA VAL A 459 5.37 -30.49 1.28
C VAL A 459 6.87 -30.51 1.01
N ALA A 460 7.65 -30.84 2.05
CA ALA A 460 9.11 -31.03 1.92
C ALA A 460 9.44 -32.05 0.84
N GLY A 461 10.57 -31.84 0.15
CA GLY A 461 11.01 -32.65 -0.96
C GLY A 461 10.45 -32.25 -2.32
N THR A 462 9.43 -31.35 -2.38
CA THR A 462 8.91 -30.86 -3.66
C THR A 462 10.01 -30.08 -4.40
N PRO A 463 10.40 -30.50 -5.63
CA PRO A 463 11.43 -29.81 -6.39
C PRO A 463 10.91 -28.46 -6.91
N ILE A 464 11.67 -27.40 -6.65
CA ILE A 464 11.50 -26.07 -7.24
C ILE A 464 12.58 -25.90 -8.32
N TRP A 465 12.18 -25.43 -9.48
CA TRP A 465 13.09 -25.25 -10.60
C TRP A 465 13.84 -23.93 -10.47
N THR A 466 15.18 -24.02 -10.44
CA THR A 466 16.08 -22.89 -10.23
C THR A 466 17.10 -22.79 -11.38
N ASP A 467 17.86 -21.68 -11.42
CA ASP A 467 18.98 -21.48 -12.34
C ASP A 467 20.13 -22.50 -12.16
N ARG A 468 20.05 -23.35 -11.12
CA ARG A 468 21.01 -24.42 -10.79
C ARG A 468 20.39 -25.82 -10.91
N GLY A 469 19.19 -25.93 -11.47
CA GLY A 469 18.38 -27.15 -11.54
C GLY A 469 17.37 -27.27 -10.40
N ALA A 470 16.84 -28.45 -10.18
CA ALA A 470 15.81 -28.70 -9.17
C ALA A 470 16.39 -28.63 -7.74
N VAL A 471 15.77 -27.85 -6.89
CA VAL A 471 16.10 -27.72 -5.46
C VAL A 471 14.85 -27.97 -4.63
N ALA A 472 14.94 -28.80 -3.60
CA ALA A 472 13.80 -29.08 -2.73
C ALA A 472 13.32 -27.81 -2.01
N VAL A 473 12.00 -27.63 -1.91
CA VAL A 473 11.36 -26.39 -1.42
C VAL A 473 11.84 -25.98 -0.02
N GLU A 474 12.10 -26.93 0.87
CA GLU A 474 12.60 -26.67 2.23
C GLU A 474 14.06 -26.19 2.26
N LYS A 475 14.78 -26.32 1.13
CA LYS A 475 16.18 -25.87 0.99
C LYS A 475 16.29 -24.51 0.27
N MET A 476 15.17 -23.98 -0.19
CA MET A 476 15.13 -22.67 -0.85
C MET A 476 15.47 -21.54 0.13
N GLN A 477 16.22 -20.57 -0.35
CA GLN A 477 16.68 -19.44 0.46
C GLN A 477 16.38 -18.11 -0.24
N VAL A 478 16.23 -17.04 0.55
CA VAL A 478 16.14 -15.68 0.03
C VAL A 478 17.34 -15.36 -0.85
N GLY A 479 17.06 -14.85 -2.05
CA GLY A 479 18.05 -14.53 -3.08
C GLY A 479 18.41 -15.70 -4.01
N ASP A 480 17.80 -16.90 -3.86
CA ASP A 480 17.82 -17.90 -4.92
C ASP A 480 16.99 -17.43 -6.11
N ARG A 481 17.29 -17.98 -7.29
CA ARG A 481 16.56 -17.67 -8.51
C ARG A 481 15.70 -18.86 -8.92
N VAL A 482 14.39 -18.64 -9.02
CA VAL A 482 13.44 -19.67 -9.45
C VAL A 482 12.93 -19.36 -10.85
N LEU A 483 12.66 -20.41 -11.62
CA LEU A 483 12.02 -20.29 -12.92
C LEU A 483 10.59 -19.82 -12.68
N ALA A 484 10.21 -18.72 -13.33
CA ALA A 484 8.92 -18.06 -13.20
C ALA A 484 8.40 -17.62 -14.57
N GLN A 485 7.11 -17.41 -14.70
CA GLN A 485 6.49 -17.01 -15.97
C GLN A 485 5.50 -15.88 -15.75
N ASP A 486 5.72 -14.76 -16.44
CA ASP A 486 4.80 -13.63 -16.41
C ASP A 486 3.40 -14.05 -16.92
N PRO A 487 2.35 -13.98 -16.11
CA PRO A 487 1.00 -14.36 -16.49
C PRO A 487 0.44 -13.53 -17.66
N ASP A 488 0.87 -12.29 -17.82
CA ASP A 488 0.35 -11.38 -18.85
C ASP A 488 1.09 -11.54 -20.18
N THR A 489 2.42 -11.56 -20.16
CA THR A 489 3.25 -11.59 -21.37
C THR A 489 3.66 -13.01 -21.81
N GLY A 490 3.63 -13.97 -20.87
CA GLY A 490 4.17 -15.31 -21.05
C GLY A 490 5.69 -15.38 -20.98
N GLU A 491 6.39 -14.29 -20.59
CA GLU A 491 7.83 -14.25 -20.43
C GLU A 491 8.29 -15.31 -19.43
N LEU A 492 9.18 -16.19 -19.86
CA LEU A 492 9.79 -17.21 -19.01
C LEU A 492 11.19 -16.78 -18.62
N THR A 493 11.43 -16.58 -17.33
CA THR A 493 12.74 -16.11 -16.82
C THR A 493 12.97 -16.54 -15.39
N TYR A 494 14.17 -16.27 -14.87
CA TYR A 494 14.50 -16.54 -13.48
C TYR A 494 14.28 -15.30 -12.62
N LYS A 495 13.46 -15.42 -11.57
CA LYS A 495 13.13 -14.37 -10.60
C LYS A 495 13.68 -14.68 -9.21
N LEU A 496 13.95 -13.64 -8.42
CA LEU A 496 14.50 -13.79 -7.08
C LEU A 496 13.45 -14.28 -6.08
N VAL A 497 13.86 -15.17 -5.19
CA VAL A 497 13.11 -15.50 -3.99
C VAL A 497 13.31 -14.39 -2.97
N LEU A 498 12.26 -13.63 -2.70
CA LEU A 498 12.27 -12.53 -1.74
C LEU A 498 12.04 -13.02 -0.31
N ARG A 499 11.33 -14.14 -0.14
CA ARG A 499 10.95 -14.71 1.16
C ARG A 499 10.67 -16.20 1.03
N THR A 500 10.93 -16.94 2.12
CA THR A 500 10.47 -18.32 2.32
C THR A 500 9.54 -18.39 3.52
N THR A 501 8.55 -19.29 3.49
CA THR A 501 7.59 -19.49 4.59
C THR A 501 7.49 -20.95 4.97
N ILE A 502 7.25 -21.22 6.24
CA ILE A 502 7.07 -22.56 6.80
C ILE A 502 5.77 -22.55 7.62
N ARG A 503 4.99 -23.60 7.48
CA ARG A 503 3.81 -23.85 8.29
C ARG A 503 3.82 -25.29 8.78
N GLU A 504 3.66 -25.47 10.07
CA GLU A 504 3.45 -26.77 10.70
C GLU A 504 1.95 -27.15 10.71
N HIS A 505 1.66 -28.43 10.79
CA HIS A 505 0.31 -28.98 10.96
C HIS A 505 -0.68 -28.59 9.85
N SER A 506 -0.37 -28.92 8.60
CA SER A 506 -1.26 -28.69 7.46
C SER A 506 -1.85 -29.99 6.91
N GLY A 507 -3.15 -30.00 6.63
CA GLY A 507 -3.78 -30.97 5.74
C GLY A 507 -3.25 -30.80 4.31
N THR A 508 -3.25 -31.88 3.55
CA THR A 508 -2.65 -31.92 2.21
C THR A 508 -3.60 -32.43 1.13
N ILE A 509 -3.29 -32.08 -0.10
CA ILE A 509 -3.94 -32.58 -1.30
C ILE A 509 -2.87 -33.14 -2.21
N THR A 510 -3.02 -34.42 -2.57
CA THR A 510 -2.15 -35.09 -3.51
C THR A 510 -2.78 -35.02 -4.89
N VAL A 511 -2.06 -34.40 -5.83
CA VAL A 511 -2.44 -34.29 -7.24
C VAL A 511 -1.64 -35.33 -8.02
N GLY A 512 -2.32 -36.38 -8.49
CA GLY A 512 -1.75 -37.45 -9.30
C GLY A 512 -1.67 -37.05 -10.77
N LEU A 513 -0.50 -37.30 -11.37
CA LEU A 513 -0.15 -36.93 -12.74
C LEU A 513 0.28 -38.16 -13.54
N PRO A 514 0.25 -38.13 -14.89
CA PRO A 514 0.68 -39.24 -15.74
C PRO A 514 2.08 -39.75 -15.42
N GLY A 515 2.21 -41.08 -15.53
CA GLY A 515 3.48 -41.77 -15.26
C GLY A 515 3.80 -41.97 -13.78
N GLY A 516 2.80 -41.89 -12.90
CA GLY A 516 2.94 -42.07 -11.46
C GLY A 516 3.60 -40.89 -10.74
N LYS A 517 3.73 -39.76 -11.42
CA LYS A 517 4.18 -38.51 -10.80
C LYS A 517 3.09 -37.95 -9.90
N GLN A 518 3.48 -37.25 -8.86
CA GLN A 518 2.54 -36.57 -7.96
C GLN A 518 3.10 -35.25 -7.44
N LEU A 519 2.21 -34.32 -7.11
CA LEU A 519 2.55 -33.11 -6.38
C LEU A 519 1.62 -32.97 -5.19
N ILE A 520 2.20 -32.75 -4.01
CA ILE A 520 1.46 -32.64 -2.76
C ILE A 520 1.53 -31.20 -2.26
N ALA A 521 0.37 -30.61 -2.03
CA ALA A 521 0.25 -29.22 -1.62
C ALA A 521 -0.82 -29.06 -0.53
N SER A 522 -0.82 -27.95 0.19
CA SER A 522 -1.95 -27.58 1.04
C SER A 522 -3.17 -27.18 0.19
N GLY A 523 -4.38 -27.34 0.73
CA GLY A 523 -5.62 -27.13 -0.03
C GLY A 523 -5.83 -25.73 -0.60
N GLY A 524 -5.12 -24.72 -0.09
CA GLY A 524 -5.15 -23.34 -0.58
C GLY A 524 -4.15 -23.03 -1.69
N HIS A 525 -3.22 -23.93 -2.01
CA HIS A 525 -2.15 -23.67 -2.97
C HIS A 525 -2.70 -23.50 -4.38
N PRO A 526 -2.37 -22.40 -5.09
CA PRO A 526 -2.92 -22.17 -6.43
C PRO A 526 -2.05 -22.82 -7.51
N PHE A 527 -2.71 -23.51 -8.42
CA PHE A 527 -2.15 -24.07 -9.64
C PHE A 527 -2.71 -23.33 -10.85
N TRP A 528 -1.92 -23.15 -11.88
CA TRP A 528 -2.46 -22.65 -13.15
C TRP A 528 -3.13 -23.78 -13.92
N VAL A 529 -4.45 -23.66 -14.09
CA VAL A 529 -5.27 -24.56 -14.90
C VAL A 529 -5.54 -23.92 -16.25
N ALA A 530 -5.25 -24.60 -17.34
CA ALA A 530 -5.50 -24.12 -18.69
C ALA A 530 -7.00 -23.80 -18.86
N GLY A 531 -7.29 -22.56 -19.21
CA GLY A 531 -8.65 -22.03 -19.32
C GLY A 531 -9.06 -21.19 -18.10
N PRO A 532 -9.29 -21.79 -16.93
CA PRO A 532 -9.69 -21.05 -15.72
C PRO A 532 -8.63 -20.12 -15.13
N GLY A 533 -7.33 -20.36 -15.38
CA GLY A 533 -6.23 -19.67 -14.72
C GLY A 533 -5.95 -20.24 -13.32
N TRP A 534 -5.72 -19.37 -12.32
CA TRP A 534 -5.38 -19.79 -10.96
C TRP A 534 -6.52 -20.50 -10.23
N VAL A 535 -6.34 -21.79 -9.91
CA VAL A 535 -7.28 -22.64 -9.16
C VAL A 535 -6.60 -23.22 -7.93
N ASN A 536 -7.22 -23.11 -6.76
CA ASN A 536 -6.68 -23.69 -5.53
C ASN A 536 -6.72 -25.23 -5.57
N ALA A 537 -5.73 -25.89 -4.99
CA ALA A 537 -5.59 -27.35 -4.94
C ALA A 537 -6.89 -28.07 -4.54
N ARG A 538 -7.61 -27.56 -3.52
CA ARG A 538 -8.90 -28.12 -3.07
C ARG A 538 -10.03 -28.13 -4.10
N HIS A 539 -9.89 -27.35 -5.16
CA HIS A 539 -10.89 -27.24 -6.25
C HIS A 539 -10.44 -27.95 -7.52
N LEU A 540 -9.25 -28.54 -7.52
CA LEU A 540 -8.76 -29.35 -8.63
C LEU A 540 -9.60 -30.63 -8.75
N LYS A 541 -9.72 -31.13 -9.98
CA LYS A 541 -10.45 -32.36 -10.30
C LYS A 541 -9.68 -33.13 -11.37
N ALA A 542 -9.80 -34.45 -11.37
CA ALA A 542 -9.33 -35.29 -12.46
C ALA A 542 -9.88 -34.79 -13.80
N GLY A 543 -9.09 -34.83 -14.85
CA GLY A 543 -9.39 -34.32 -16.18
C GLY A 543 -9.07 -32.84 -16.40
N MET A 544 -8.73 -32.05 -15.33
CA MET A 544 -8.24 -30.68 -15.51
C MET A 544 -6.81 -30.68 -16.05
N LEU A 545 -6.49 -29.69 -16.87
CA LEU A 545 -5.18 -29.53 -17.51
C LEU A 545 -4.36 -28.50 -16.74
N LEU A 546 -3.31 -28.93 -16.07
CA LEU A 546 -2.35 -28.05 -15.37
C LEU A 546 -1.31 -27.52 -16.35
N HIS A 547 -1.09 -26.20 -16.33
CA HIS A 547 -0.05 -25.58 -17.15
C HIS A 547 1.34 -25.86 -16.58
N GLY A 548 2.25 -26.22 -17.44
CA GLY A 548 3.66 -26.44 -17.14
C GLY A 548 4.57 -25.98 -18.27
N VAL A 549 5.87 -25.89 -18.02
CA VAL A 549 6.87 -25.50 -19.04
C VAL A 549 6.81 -26.41 -20.28
N ASP A 550 6.59 -27.70 -20.07
CA ASP A 550 6.55 -28.70 -21.13
C ASP A 550 5.16 -28.82 -21.79
N GLY A 551 4.24 -27.96 -21.44
CA GLY A 551 2.85 -27.97 -21.89
C GLY A 551 1.87 -28.43 -20.81
N ALA A 552 0.60 -28.56 -21.20
CA ALA A 552 -0.46 -28.91 -20.25
C ALA A 552 -0.41 -30.41 -19.88
N THR A 553 -0.50 -30.69 -18.57
CA THR A 553 -0.55 -32.04 -18.01
C THR A 553 -1.94 -32.30 -17.41
N GLU A 554 -2.58 -33.40 -17.79
CA GLU A 554 -3.89 -33.79 -17.28
C GLU A 554 -3.77 -34.37 -15.86
N ILE A 555 -4.66 -33.98 -14.96
CA ILE A 555 -4.77 -34.55 -13.61
C ILE A 555 -5.44 -35.91 -13.70
N GLU A 556 -4.75 -36.97 -13.24
CA GLU A 556 -5.31 -38.33 -13.18
C GLU A 556 -6.15 -38.55 -11.91
N SER A 557 -5.67 -38.05 -10.77
CA SER A 557 -6.39 -38.18 -9.48
C SER A 557 -6.17 -36.98 -8.59
N VAL A 558 -7.10 -36.76 -7.66
CA VAL A 558 -6.97 -35.77 -6.58
C VAL A 558 -7.41 -36.46 -5.28
N GLU A 559 -6.50 -36.57 -4.33
CA GLU A 559 -6.77 -37.16 -3.01
C GLU A 559 -6.61 -36.08 -1.94
N ILE A 560 -7.63 -35.99 -1.05
CA ILE A 560 -7.66 -35.00 0.02
C ILE A 560 -7.38 -35.71 1.33
N ASP A 561 -6.39 -35.25 2.09
CA ASP A 561 -6.06 -35.71 3.44
C ASP A 561 -6.04 -34.50 4.39
N ASP A 562 -7.20 -34.20 4.95
CA ASP A 562 -7.38 -33.10 5.91
C ASP A 562 -6.78 -33.41 7.30
N GLU A 563 -6.49 -34.69 7.59
CA GLU A 563 -5.87 -35.16 8.83
C GLU A 563 -4.34 -35.22 8.72
N ALA A 564 -3.77 -35.04 7.54
CA ALA A 564 -2.33 -34.99 7.34
C ALA A 564 -1.73 -33.89 8.22
N ASN A 565 -0.73 -34.25 9.00
CA ASN A 565 -0.01 -33.35 9.90
C ASN A 565 1.37 -33.07 9.33
N GLN A 566 1.43 -32.40 8.19
CA GLN A 566 2.64 -32.15 7.42
C GLN A 566 3.18 -30.74 7.62
N THR A 567 4.50 -30.61 7.70
CA THR A 567 5.16 -29.30 7.57
C THR A 567 5.23 -28.94 6.09
N VAL A 568 4.77 -27.73 5.75
CA VAL A 568 4.66 -27.27 4.38
C VAL A 568 5.36 -25.92 4.19
N PHE A 569 5.84 -25.67 2.98
CA PHE A 569 6.75 -24.58 2.62
C PHE A 569 6.20 -23.79 1.43
N ASN A 570 6.49 -22.49 1.37
CA ASN A 570 6.25 -21.68 0.16
C ASN A 570 7.26 -20.54 0.05
N LEU A 571 7.17 -19.83 -1.07
CA LEU A 571 8.06 -18.76 -1.46
C LEU A 571 7.26 -17.46 -1.64
N VAL A 572 7.97 -16.33 -1.70
CA VAL A 572 7.54 -15.08 -2.34
C VAL A 572 8.54 -14.80 -3.44
N VAL A 573 8.05 -14.65 -4.66
CA VAL A 573 8.87 -14.48 -5.86
C VAL A 573 8.70 -13.06 -6.39
N GLU A 574 9.82 -12.45 -6.80
CA GLU A 574 9.88 -11.11 -7.34
C GLU A 574 9.05 -10.96 -8.61
N ASP A 575 8.33 -9.87 -8.77
CA ASP A 575 7.56 -9.42 -9.93
C ASP A 575 6.41 -10.34 -10.35
N PHE A 576 6.70 -11.60 -10.71
CA PHE A 576 5.71 -12.50 -11.33
C PHE A 576 4.86 -13.26 -10.31
N HIS A 577 5.33 -13.36 -9.06
CA HIS A 577 4.61 -14.01 -7.95
C HIS A 577 4.24 -15.46 -8.22
N ASP A 578 5.00 -16.14 -9.08
CA ASP A 578 4.84 -17.54 -9.43
C ASP A 578 6.18 -18.25 -9.60
N TYR A 579 6.12 -19.56 -9.72
CA TYR A 579 7.30 -20.38 -9.94
C TYR A 579 6.91 -21.78 -10.43
N PHE A 580 7.86 -22.47 -11.07
CA PHE A 580 7.66 -23.83 -11.54
C PHE A 580 8.13 -24.85 -10.49
N ALA A 581 7.27 -25.85 -10.21
CA ALA A 581 7.53 -26.90 -9.23
C ALA A 581 7.08 -28.29 -9.66
N GLY A 582 7.57 -29.29 -8.96
CA GLY A 582 7.27 -30.71 -9.19
C GLY A 582 7.98 -31.29 -10.40
N ASP A 583 7.92 -32.61 -10.54
CA ASP A 583 8.47 -33.33 -11.69
C ASP A 583 7.67 -33.09 -12.98
N GLY A 584 6.51 -32.47 -12.87
CA GLY A 584 5.69 -32.04 -14.01
C GLY A 584 5.95 -30.60 -14.44
N HIS A 585 6.93 -29.90 -13.87
CA HIS A 585 7.27 -28.50 -14.13
C HIS A 585 6.05 -27.59 -14.14
N LEU A 586 5.16 -27.74 -13.14
CA LEU A 586 3.87 -27.07 -13.08
C LEU A 586 3.99 -25.63 -12.58
N LEU A 587 3.24 -24.72 -13.14
CA LEU A 587 3.19 -23.32 -12.72
C LEU A 587 2.30 -23.17 -11.48
N LEU A 588 2.90 -22.70 -10.40
CA LEU A 588 2.30 -22.48 -9.10
C LEU A 588 2.44 -21.01 -8.70
N HIS A 589 1.43 -20.48 -8.03
CA HIS A 589 1.51 -19.13 -7.48
C HIS A 589 2.17 -19.14 -6.11
N ASP A 590 2.89 -18.09 -5.79
CA ASP A 590 3.46 -17.86 -4.48
C ASP A 590 2.37 -17.54 -3.41
N ILE A 591 2.74 -17.14 -2.21
CA ILE A 591 1.80 -16.83 -1.13
C ILE A 591 1.18 -15.42 -1.22
N THR A 592 1.54 -14.65 -2.23
CA THR A 592 1.05 -13.28 -2.37
C THR A 592 -0.40 -13.23 -2.88
N PRO A 593 -1.12 -12.12 -2.72
CA PRO A 593 -2.43 -11.94 -3.32
C PRO A 593 -2.36 -12.07 -4.84
N ARG A 594 -3.29 -12.84 -5.39
CA ARG A 594 -3.36 -13.10 -6.85
C ARG A 594 -4.02 -11.96 -7.59
N GLY A 595 -3.43 -11.57 -8.71
CA GLY A 595 -4.05 -10.72 -9.69
C GLY A 595 -5.17 -11.41 -10.48
N LEU A 596 -5.90 -10.64 -11.25
CA LEU A 596 -6.90 -11.18 -12.20
C LEU A 596 -6.16 -11.87 -13.35
N THR A 597 -6.54 -13.12 -13.62
CA THR A 597 -6.06 -13.85 -14.80
C THR A 597 -6.70 -13.24 -16.05
N ARG A 598 -5.89 -12.71 -16.96
CA ARG A 598 -6.37 -12.06 -18.19
C ARG A 598 -6.55 -13.03 -19.36
N GLY A 599 -5.94 -14.20 -19.29
CA GLY A 599 -5.95 -15.19 -20.35
C GLY A 599 -6.06 -16.64 -19.88
N PRO A 600 -6.39 -17.57 -20.79
CA PRO A 600 -6.49 -18.99 -20.46
C PRO A 600 -5.12 -19.66 -20.22
N LEU A 601 -4.04 -19.07 -20.73
CA LEU A 601 -2.64 -19.45 -20.48
C LEU A 601 -1.80 -18.18 -20.35
N PRO A 602 -0.63 -18.23 -19.68
CA PRO A 602 0.29 -17.10 -19.64
C PRO A 602 0.65 -16.64 -21.06
N GLY A 603 0.55 -15.33 -21.30
CA GLY A 603 0.83 -14.71 -22.59
C GLY A 603 -0.25 -14.90 -23.68
N LEU A 604 -1.35 -15.58 -23.37
CA LEU A 604 -2.48 -15.73 -24.30
C LEU A 604 -3.67 -14.91 -23.81
N GLU A 605 -3.93 -13.79 -24.48
CA GLU A 605 -5.09 -12.94 -24.14
C GLU A 605 -6.42 -13.69 -24.33
N ALA A 606 -7.37 -13.47 -23.43
CA ALA A 606 -8.72 -14.02 -23.59
C ALA A 606 -9.41 -13.36 -24.77
N ASP A 607 -9.89 -14.17 -25.73
CA ASP A 607 -10.70 -13.68 -26.85
C ASP A 607 -11.98 -13.02 -26.30
N PRO A 608 -12.18 -11.70 -26.47
CA PRO A 608 -13.33 -10.99 -25.92
C PRO A 608 -14.68 -11.48 -26.46
N LEU A 609 -14.70 -12.23 -27.58
CA LEU A 609 -15.91 -12.78 -28.15
C LEU A 609 -16.31 -14.15 -27.57
N ARG A 610 -15.41 -14.86 -26.90
CA ARG A 610 -15.70 -16.15 -26.26
C ARG A 610 -16.23 -16.02 -24.83
N THR A 611 -15.78 -15.00 -24.09
CA THR A 611 -16.23 -14.74 -22.71
C THR A 611 -17.70 -14.33 -22.62
N ALA A 612 -18.26 -13.70 -23.65
CA ALA A 612 -19.69 -13.34 -23.68
C ALA A 612 -20.65 -14.56 -23.89
N LYS A 613 -20.16 -15.71 -24.37
CA LYS A 613 -20.99 -16.89 -24.57
C LYS A 613 -21.04 -17.87 -23.40
N SER A 614 -20.12 -17.79 -22.43
CA SER A 614 -20.14 -18.65 -21.24
C SER A 614 -20.87 -18.02 -20.03
N ALA A 615 -21.20 -16.73 -20.08
CA ALA A 615 -21.99 -16.05 -19.05
C ALA A 615 -23.52 -16.17 -19.24
N VAL A 616 -23.98 -16.91 -20.26
CA VAL A 616 -25.41 -17.11 -20.60
C VAL A 616 -25.75 -18.63 -20.64
N ARG A 617 -25.13 -19.42 -19.75
CA ARG A 617 -25.59 -20.79 -19.48
C ARG A 617 -25.56 -21.09 -17.98
#